data_a88803c1c81cfb4fde2391adc98dcd3a
#
_entry.id   a88803c1c81cfb4fde2391adc98dcd3a
#
_cell.length_a   1.000
_cell.length_b   1.000
_cell.length_c   1.000
_cell.angle_alpha   90.00
_cell.angle_beta   90.00
_cell.angle_gamma   90.00
#
_symmetry.space_group_name_H-M   'P 1'
#
loop_
_entity.id
_entity.type
_entity.pdbx_description
1 polymer ?
#
loop_
_entity_poly.entity_id
_entity_poly.type
_entity_poly.pdbx_seq_one_letter_code
_entity_poly.pdbx_strand_id
1 'polypeptide(L)'
;PDLLLLIADRYEMLAPASVALALRIPIAHIEGGEVSEGAIDDAVRNALTKMAHIHFTSTHTARQRVIDMGEEEWRVHRTGAPSLDHLRRRTLLTCEEVESRLNIDLSTPPVLVAYHPVTLARDTMEEANALFAAFEEVPGQMLFCYPNADAGSRALIDRTKSFLASRGRGALYTNLDAITYWSLLRQVEMLVGNSSSGIMETASFALPTVNIGMRQQGRERARNVLDAGTNKESILKAMEVARAAEFRESLWGMLNPYGEGYASENIVQVLTTVPLTRDLLIKRHGPLMNPVEVASMNRAS
;
A
#
# COMPACT_ATOMS: atom_id res chain seq x y z
N PRO A 1 16.64 18.85 -19.18
CA PRO A 1 15.22 18.49 -19.11
C PRO A 1 14.40 19.69 -18.64
N ASP A 2 13.14 19.74 -19.06
CA ASP A 2 12.22 20.83 -18.73
C ASP A 2 11.49 20.59 -17.40
N LEU A 3 11.46 19.32 -16.95
CA LEU A 3 10.85 18.89 -15.70
C LEU A 3 11.51 17.58 -15.24
N LEU A 4 11.68 17.42 -13.94
CA LEU A 4 12.07 16.16 -13.30
C LEU A 4 10.84 15.51 -12.68
N LEU A 5 10.51 14.29 -13.11
CA LEU A 5 9.46 13.48 -12.50
C LEU A 5 10.10 12.50 -11.51
N LEU A 6 9.67 12.56 -10.26
CA LEU A 6 10.11 11.66 -9.18
C LEU A 6 8.94 10.81 -8.73
N ILE A 7 9.23 9.54 -8.51
CA ILE A 7 8.30 8.60 -7.87
C ILE A 7 9.00 7.94 -6.69
N ALA A 8 8.25 7.64 -5.67
CA ALA A 8 8.70 6.95 -4.47
C ALA A 8 9.30 7.86 -3.37
N ASP A 9 9.77 7.20 -2.35
CA ASP A 9 10.15 7.74 -1.05
C ASP A 9 11.56 7.26 -0.65
N ARG A 10 12.32 6.76 -1.61
CA ARG A 10 13.67 6.26 -1.35
C ARG A 10 14.66 7.41 -1.24
N TYR A 11 15.58 7.33 -0.29
CA TYR A 11 16.54 8.38 0.01
C TYR A 11 17.44 8.74 -1.19
N GLU A 12 17.65 7.82 -2.13
CA GLU A 12 18.43 8.08 -3.35
C GLU A 12 17.78 9.18 -4.21
N MET A 13 16.46 9.38 -4.11
CA MET A 13 15.74 10.41 -4.85
C MET A 13 16.05 11.84 -4.37
N LEU A 14 16.61 12.00 -3.19
CA LEU A 14 17.06 13.31 -2.69
C LEU A 14 18.21 13.88 -3.55
N ALA A 15 19.06 13.04 -4.12
CA ALA A 15 20.17 13.49 -4.95
C ALA A 15 19.68 14.18 -6.25
N PRO A 16 18.88 13.55 -7.13
CA PRO A 16 18.37 14.22 -8.32
C PRO A 16 17.45 15.40 -7.97
N ALA A 17 16.66 15.33 -6.89
CA ALA A 17 15.83 16.44 -6.45
C ALA A 17 16.67 17.68 -6.09
N SER A 18 17.75 17.51 -5.32
CA SER A 18 18.66 18.60 -4.93
C SER A 18 19.33 19.25 -6.15
N VAL A 19 19.77 18.43 -7.10
CA VAL A 19 20.37 18.92 -8.35
C VAL A 19 19.35 19.69 -9.19
N ALA A 20 18.12 19.19 -9.31
CA ALA A 20 17.06 19.86 -10.05
C ALA A 20 16.74 21.26 -9.49
N LEU A 21 16.66 21.38 -8.15
CA LEU A 21 16.46 22.68 -7.49
C LEU A 21 17.60 23.65 -7.81
N ALA A 22 18.86 23.21 -7.71
CA ALA A 22 20.02 24.04 -8.00
C ALA A 22 20.05 24.51 -9.47
N LEU A 23 19.60 23.66 -10.39
CA LEU A 23 19.51 23.95 -11.83
C LEU A 23 18.20 24.66 -12.21
N ARG A 24 17.30 24.95 -11.27
CA ARG A 24 15.98 25.56 -11.49
C ARG A 24 15.11 24.75 -12.46
N ILE A 25 15.17 23.43 -12.35
CA ILE A 25 14.32 22.50 -13.07
C ILE A 25 13.11 22.19 -12.18
N PRO A 26 11.86 22.41 -12.63
CA PRO A 26 10.68 22.05 -11.88
C PRO A 26 10.67 20.56 -11.56
N ILE A 27 10.15 20.21 -10.40
CA ILE A 27 10.02 18.82 -9.92
C ILE A 27 8.53 18.48 -9.79
N ALA A 28 8.12 17.36 -10.36
CA ALA A 28 6.83 16.73 -10.11
C ALA A 28 7.05 15.46 -9.28
N HIS A 29 6.28 15.30 -8.21
CA HIS A 29 6.42 14.19 -7.25
C HIS A 29 5.16 13.33 -7.21
N ILE A 30 5.30 12.04 -7.45
CA ILE A 30 4.23 11.03 -7.38
C ILE A 30 4.24 10.38 -5.99
N GLU A 31 3.05 10.12 -5.43
CA GLU A 31 2.82 9.49 -4.12
C GLU A 31 3.27 10.33 -2.90
N GLY A 32 3.36 11.65 -3.05
CA GLY A 32 3.44 12.56 -1.91
C GLY A 32 2.21 12.45 -1.00
N GLY A 33 2.39 12.69 0.31
CA GLY A 33 1.32 12.65 1.30
C GLY A 33 0.89 11.24 1.77
N GLU A 34 1.44 10.18 1.19
CA GLU A 34 1.32 8.83 1.74
C GLU A 34 2.07 8.73 3.07
N VAL A 35 1.73 7.71 3.88
CA VAL A 35 2.28 7.50 5.21
C VAL A 35 3.01 6.17 5.30
N SER A 36 4.15 6.18 5.97
CA SER A 36 4.92 4.99 6.34
C SER A 36 5.43 5.18 7.77
N GLU A 37 4.51 5.20 8.75
CA GLU A 37 4.85 5.45 10.14
C GLU A 37 5.97 4.54 10.63
N GLY A 38 6.98 5.15 11.24
CA GLY A 38 8.13 4.41 11.75
C GLY A 38 9.18 3.98 10.71
N ALA A 39 9.08 4.45 9.46
CA ALA A 39 10.10 4.22 8.44
C ALA A 39 10.83 5.53 8.08
N ILE A 40 12.10 5.43 7.71
CA ILE A 40 12.89 6.56 7.19
C ILE A 40 12.26 7.14 5.91
N ASP A 41 11.58 6.30 5.15
CA ASP A 41 10.89 6.64 3.91
C ASP A 41 9.87 7.77 4.10
N ASP A 42 9.21 7.83 5.26
CA ASP A 42 8.25 8.90 5.55
C ASP A 42 8.90 10.28 5.58
N ALA A 43 10.04 10.40 6.25
CA ALA A 43 10.81 11.64 6.30
C ALA A 43 11.32 12.04 4.91
N VAL A 44 11.80 11.06 4.13
CA VAL A 44 12.29 11.29 2.76
C VAL A 44 11.14 11.73 1.85
N ARG A 45 10.00 11.08 1.90
CA ARG A 45 8.80 11.45 1.12
C ARG A 45 8.37 12.88 1.41
N ASN A 46 8.32 13.25 2.68
CA ASN A 46 7.95 14.61 3.09
C ASN A 46 8.98 15.65 2.61
N ALA A 47 10.27 15.33 2.66
CA ALA A 47 11.32 16.19 2.10
C ALA A 47 11.16 16.36 0.59
N LEU A 48 10.98 15.27 -0.16
CA LEU A 48 10.74 15.32 -1.62
C LEU A 48 9.47 16.12 -1.95
N THR A 49 8.39 15.95 -1.17
CA THR A 49 7.17 16.75 -1.31
C THR A 49 7.48 18.24 -1.18
N LYS A 50 8.25 18.65 -0.16
CA LYS A 50 8.62 20.07 -0.01
C LYS A 50 9.54 20.60 -1.09
N MET A 51 10.36 19.77 -1.72
CA MET A 51 11.22 20.12 -2.84
C MET A 51 10.46 20.20 -4.17
N ALA A 52 9.33 19.51 -4.29
CA ALA A 52 8.57 19.43 -5.54
C ALA A 52 7.66 20.65 -5.77
N HIS A 53 7.27 20.88 -7.01
CA HIS A 53 6.47 22.01 -7.49
C HIS A 53 5.07 21.57 -7.94
N ILE A 54 4.92 20.32 -8.36
CA ILE A 54 3.65 19.66 -8.70
C ILE A 54 3.59 18.34 -7.94
N HIS A 55 2.42 18.00 -7.43
CA HIS A 55 2.20 16.82 -6.60
C HIS A 55 1.09 15.96 -7.16
N PHE A 56 1.37 14.66 -7.30
CA PHE A 56 0.41 13.65 -7.71
C PHE A 56 0.16 12.70 -6.55
N THR A 57 -1.01 12.77 -5.97
CA THR A 57 -1.38 12.03 -4.77
C THR A 57 -2.31 10.88 -5.11
N SER A 58 -2.20 9.78 -4.36
CA SER A 58 -2.98 8.57 -4.60
C SER A 58 -4.41 8.67 -4.06
N THR A 59 -4.60 9.33 -2.92
CA THR A 59 -5.88 9.39 -2.21
C THR A 59 -6.29 10.82 -1.86
N HIS A 60 -7.52 11.02 -1.39
CA HIS A 60 -7.99 12.30 -0.88
C HIS A 60 -7.24 12.71 0.39
N THR A 61 -6.99 11.76 1.28
CA THR A 61 -6.27 12.01 2.53
C THR A 61 -4.81 12.40 2.25
N ALA A 62 -4.15 11.73 1.30
CA ALA A 62 -2.79 12.09 0.88
C ALA A 62 -2.76 13.49 0.25
N ARG A 63 -3.76 13.85 -0.58
CA ARG A 63 -3.89 15.19 -1.14
C ARG A 63 -4.00 16.24 -0.03
N GLN A 64 -4.87 16.03 0.94
CA GLN A 64 -5.06 16.96 2.02
C GLN A 64 -3.78 17.16 2.85
N ARG A 65 -3.06 16.06 3.17
CA ARG A 65 -1.77 16.17 3.88
C ARG A 65 -0.76 17.04 3.13
N VAL A 66 -0.66 16.91 1.82
CA VAL A 66 0.26 17.75 1.02
C VAL A 66 -0.14 19.23 1.10
N ILE A 67 -1.43 19.53 1.05
CA ILE A 67 -1.95 20.90 1.24
C ILE A 67 -1.64 21.40 2.65
N ASP A 68 -1.86 20.58 3.68
CA ASP A 68 -1.61 20.91 5.08
C ASP A 68 -0.11 21.12 5.36
N MET A 69 0.78 20.53 4.55
CA MET A 69 2.20 20.83 4.56
C MET A 69 2.52 22.22 3.99
N GLY A 70 1.52 22.98 3.56
CA GLY A 70 1.64 24.34 3.04
C GLY A 70 1.84 24.42 1.53
N GLU A 71 1.53 23.36 0.77
CA GLU A 71 1.53 23.41 -0.69
C GLU A 71 0.26 24.09 -1.21
N GLU A 72 0.39 24.87 -2.28
CA GLU A 72 -0.75 25.54 -2.93
C GLU A 72 -1.69 24.49 -3.55
N GLU A 73 -2.98 24.56 -3.29
CA GLU A 73 -3.98 23.55 -3.66
C GLU A 73 -3.95 23.22 -5.18
N TRP A 74 -3.73 24.20 -6.05
CA TRP A 74 -3.67 24.03 -7.49
C TRP A 74 -2.48 23.19 -7.97
N ARG A 75 -1.46 23.01 -7.13
CA ARG A 75 -0.28 22.16 -7.41
C ARG A 75 -0.52 20.71 -7.03
N VAL A 76 -1.59 20.41 -6.29
CA VAL A 76 -1.82 19.09 -5.68
C VAL A 76 -2.99 18.39 -6.36
N HIS A 77 -2.67 17.39 -7.17
CA HIS A 77 -3.62 16.66 -7.99
C HIS A 77 -3.82 15.25 -7.44
N ARG A 78 -5.07 14.87 -7.16
CA ARG A 78 -5.39 13.47 -6.86
C ARG A 78 -5.49 12.72 -8.18
N THR A 79 -4.53 11.84 -8.44
CA THR A 79 -4.45 11.06 -9.68
C THR A 79 -4.76 9.58 -9.49
N GLY A 80 -4.71 9.09 -8.27
CA GLY A 80 -4.73 7.67 -7.95
C GLY A 80 -3.32 7.07 -7.87
N ALA A 81 -3.24 5.81 -7.49
CA ALA A 81 -1.98 5.07 -7.38
C ALA A 81 -1.58 4.45 -8.73
N PRO A 82 -0.37 4.75 -9.26
CA PRO A 82 0.10 4.21 -10.55
C PRO A 82 0.17 2.68 -10.61
N SER A 83 0.35 2.01 -9.47
CA SER A 83 0.36 0.55 -9.39
C SER A 83 -0.95 -0.08 -9.90
N LEU A 84 -2.10 0.59 -9.72
CA LEU A 84 -3.39 0.10 -10.15
C LEU A 84 -3.60 0.20 -11.69
N ASP A 85 -2.83 1.02 -12.39
CA ASP A 85 -2.90 1.14 -13.84
C ASP A 85 -2.54 -0.18 -14.52
N HIS A 86 -1.56 -0.88 -13.98
CA HIS A 86 -1.18 -2.19 -14.47
C HIS A 86 -2.28 -3.21 -14.28
N LEU A 87 -2.98 -3.16 -13.14
CA LEU A 87 -4.11 -4.04 -12.85
C LEU A 87 -5.23 -3.87 -13.89
N ARG A 88 -5.54 -2.63 -14.27
CA ARG A 88 -6.54 -2.33 -15.30
C ARG A 88 -6.11 -2.74 -16.72
N ARG A 89 -4.82 -2.49 -17.05
CA ARG A 89 -4.28 -2.64 -18.43
C ARG A 89 -3.87 -4.07 -18.79
N ARG A 90 -3.69 -4.94 -17.80
CA ARG A 90 -3.20 -6.30 -18.02
C ARG A 90 -4.33 -7.31 -17.94
N THR A 91 -4.30 -8.28 -18.82
CA THR A 91 -5.15 -9.47 -18.70
C THR A 91 -4.62 -10.34 -17.57
N LEU A 92 -5.47 -10.60 -16.59
CA LEU A 92 -5.16 -11.51 -15.50
C LEU A 92 -5.32 -12.96 -15.95
N LEU A 93 -4.56 -13.85 -15.33
CA LEU A 93 -4.61 -15.28 -15.58
C LEU A 93 -5.95 -15.86 -15.13
N THR A 94 -6.40 -16.93 -15.79
CA THR A 94 -7.53 -17.74 -15.33
C THR A 94 -7.16 -18.54 -14.08
N CYS A 95 -8.14 -19.17 -13.43
CA CYS A 95 -7.88 -20.03 -12.27
C CYS A 95 -6.93 -21.18 -12.64
N GLU A 96 -7.21 -21.86 -13.74
CA GLU A 96 -6.42 -22.99 -14.25
C GLU A 96 -4.98 -22.59 -14.61
N GLU A 97 -4.80 -21.39 -15.17
CA GLU A 97 -3.46 -20.87 -15.46
C GLU A 97 -2.67 -20.56 -14.18
N VAL A 98 -3.34 -20.04 -13.14
CA VAL A 98 -2.72 -19.82 -11.82
C VAL A 98 -2.35 -21.14 -11.17
N GLU A 99 -3.27 -22.12 -11.15
CA GLU A 99 -3.03 -23.48 -10.64
C GLU A 99 -1.83 -24.13 -11.31
N SER A 100 -1.81 -24.10 -12.63
CA SER A 100 -0.71 -24.66 -13.42
C SER A 100 0.62 -23.98 -13.16
N ARG A 101 0.62 -22.62 -13.10
CA ARG A 101 1.84 -21.83 -12.91
C ARG A 101 2.44 -21.99 -11.52
N LEU A 102 1.58 -22.06 -10.50
CA LEU A 102 1.99 -22.12 -9.10
C LEU A 102 2.05 -23.57 -8.57
N ASN A 103 1.58 -24.54 -9.35
CA ASN A 103 1.44 -25.95 -8.95
C ASN A 103 0.65 -26.10 -7.64
N ILE A 104 -0.56 -25.54 -7.61
CA ILE A 104 -1.49 -25.55 -6.47
C ILE A 104 -2.89 -25.94 -6.94
N ASP A 105 -3.71 -26.37 -5.98
CA ASP A 105 -5.15 -26.57 -6.14
C ASP A 105 -5.91 -25.37 -5.55
N LEU A 106 -6.74 -24.74 -6.36
CA LEU A 106 -7.60 -23.61 -5.98
C LEU A 106 -9.08 -23.97 -5.90
N SER A 107 -9.42 -25.26 -5.96
CA SER A 107 -10.81 -25.74 -5.79
C SER A 107 -11.45 -25.24 -4.48
N THR A 108 -10.64 -25.03 -3.47
CA THR A 108 -11.01 -24.31 -2.23
C THR A 108 -10.11 -23.10 -2.10
N PRO A 109 -10.68 -21.86 -2.05
CA PRO A 109 -9.90 -20.64 -1.95
C PRO A 109 -8.96 -20.64 -0.75
N PRO A 110 -7.63 -20.50 -0.94
CA PRO A 110 -6.66 -20.45 0.15
C PRO A 110 -6.63 -19.10 0.84
N VAL A 111 -6.03 -19.03 2.02
CA VAL A 111 -5.63 -17.77 2.64
C VAL A 111 -4.28 -17.34 2.07
N LEU A 112 -4.18 -16.10 1.57
CA LEU A 112 -2.92 -15.52 1.15
C LEU A 112 -2.28 -14.76 2.31
N VAL A 113 -1.01 -15.06 2.59
CA VAL A 113 -0.24 -14.42 3.66
C VAL A 113 0.86 -13.55 3.06
N ALA A 114 0.82 -12.26 3.36
CA ALA A 114 1.82 -11.27 2.94
C ALA A 114 2.25 -10.43 4.15
N TYR A 115 3.17 -10.98 4.93
CA TYR A 115 3.65 -10.38 6.16
C TYR A 115 5.13 -10.00 6.05
N HIS A 116 5.48 -8.80 6.51
CA HIS A 116 6.83 -8.24 6.50
C HIS A 116 7.29 -7.93 7.92
N PRO A 117 8.53 -8.26 8.30
CA PRO A 117 9.08 -7.84 9.57
C PRO A 117 9.03 -6.32 9.73
N VAL A 118 8.64 -5.83 10.92
CA VAL A 118 8.66 -4.40 11.22
C VAL A 118 10.06 -4.06 11.76
N THR A 119 10.87 -3.40 10.95
CA THR A 119 12.31 -3.17 11.21
C THR A 119 12.61 -2.32 12.45
N LEU A 120 11.64 -1.57 12.95
CA LEU A 120 11.79 -0.75 14.17
C LEU A 120 11.28 -1.44 15.45
N ALA A 121 10.59 -2.57 15.34
CA ALA A 121 10.21 -3.35 16.53
C ALA A 121 11.45 -4.05 17.11
N ARG A 122 11.60 -3.99 18.44
CA ARG A 122 12.72 -4.63 19.14
C ARG A 122 12.71 -6.16 19.01
N ASP A 123 11.54 -6.76 18.78
CA ASP A 123 11.37 -8.19 18.57
C ASP A 123 10.36 -8.49 17.46
N THR A 124 10.87 -8.62 16.24
CA THR A 124 10.06 -8.98 15.05
C THR A 124 9.61 -10.44 15.05
N MET A 125 10.26 -11.30 15.87
CA MET A 125 9.94 -12.73 15.93
C MET A 125 8.77 -13.03 16.87
N GLU A 126 8.53 -12.22 17.90
CA GLU A 126 7.40 -12.41 18.81
C GLU A 126 6.07 -12.23 18.06
N GLU A 127 5.95 -11.16 17.27
CA GLU A 127 4.77 -10.92 16.42
C GLU A 127 4.58 -12.05 15.39
N ALA A 128 5.66 -12.51 14.76
CA ALA A 128 5.60 -13.63 13.84
C ALA A 128 5.17 -14.93 14.52
N ASN A 129 5.60 -15.20 15.75
CA ASN A 129 5.20 -16.38 16.50
C ASN A 129 3.69 -16.36 16.81
N ALA A 130 3.13 -15.22 17.22
CA ALA A 130 1.71 -15.06 17.45
C ALA A 130 0.89 -15.30 16.16
N LEU A 131 1.40 -14.79 15.02
CA LEU A 131 0.82 -15.02 13.71
C LEU A 131 0.77 -16.50 13.34
N PHE A 132 1.87 -17.23 13.48
CA PHE A 132 1.91 -18.66 13.20
C PHE A 132 1.05 -19.47 14.19
N ALA A 133 1.00 -19.07 15.46
CA ALA A 133 0.10 -19.70 16.44
C ALA A 133 -1.38 -19.50 16.07
N ALA A 134 -1.76 -18.37 15.49
CA ALA A 134 -3.08 -18.18 14.93
C ALA A 134 -3.32 -19.11 13.73
N PHE A 135 -2.36 -19.20 12.82
CA PHE A 135 -2.48 -20.03 11.62
C PHE A 135 -2.58 -21.55 11.91
N GLU A 136 -2.01 -22.02 13.02
CA GLU A 136 -2.16 -23.42 13.44
C GLU A 136 -3.63 -23.82 13.70
N GLU A 137 -4.47 -22.87 14.12
CA GLU A 137 -5.89 -23.10 14.35
C GLU A 137 -6.78 -22.88 13.12
N VAL A 138 -6.25 -22.25 12.07
CA VAL A 138 -7.02 -21.94 10.86
C VAL A 138 -6.98 -23.12 9.89
N PRO A 139 -8.13 -23.69 9.49
CA PRO A 139 -8.18 -24.77 8.50
C PRO A 139 -7.88 -24.23 7.10
N GLY A 140 -7.62 -25.16 6.17
CA GLY A 140 -7.46 -24.80 4.76
C GLY A 140 -6.00 -24.61 4.35
N GLN A 141 -5.80 -24.30 3.09
CA GLN A 141 -4.50 -24.04 2.47
C GLN A 141 -4.06 -22.61 2.75
N MET A 142 -2.77 -22.42 2.95
CA MET A 142 -2.16 -21.10 3.10
C MET A 142 -1.04 -20.92 2.08
N LEU A 143 -1.06 -19.79 1.40
CA LEU A 143 -0.04 -19.40 0.43
C LEU A 143 0.71 -18.20 0.97
N PHE A 144 2.02 -18.33 1.13
CA PHE A 144 2.87 -17.27 1.64
C PHE A 144 3.60 -16.58 0.49
N CYS A 145 3.50 -15.26 0.44
CA CYS A 145 4.19 -14.43 -0.55
C CYS A 145 5.13 -13.46 0.16
N TYR A 146 6.43 -13.61 -0.07
CA TYR A 146 7.46 -12.75 0.48
C TYR A 146 8.29 -12.11 -0.64
N PRO A 147 8.74 -10.86 -0.47
CA PRO A 147 9.76 -10.28 -1.34
C PRO A 147 11.11 -10.95 -1.07
N ASN A 148 12.04 -10.90 -2.04
CA ASN A 148 13.43 -11.28 -1.80
C ASN A 148 14.10 -10.28 -0.86
N ALA A 149 14.83 -10.82 0.14
CA ALA A 149 16.03 -10.24 0.70
C ALA A 149 15.96 -8.93 1.51
N ASP A 150 15.01 -8.77 2.42
CA ASP A 150 15.28 -7.90 3.58
C ASP A 150 15.94 -8.69 4.70
N ALA A 151 16.87 -8.08 5.44
CA ALA A 151 17.71 -8.75 6.43
C ALA A 151 16.94 -9.53 7.53
N GLY A 152 15.69 -9.17 7.82
CA GLY A 152 14.77 -9.89 8.71
C GLY A 152 13.96 -11.01 8.05
N SER A 153 13.96 -11.11 6.71
CA SER A 153 13.10 -12.03 5.96
C SER A 153 13.54 -13.49 6.09
N ARG A 154 14.82 -13.75 6.34
CA ARG A 154 15.37 -15.12 6.37
C ARG A 154 14.77 -15.97 7.49
N ALA A 155 14.71 -15.43 8.71
CA ALA A 155 14.12 -16.12 9.86
C ALA A 155 12.63 -16.40 9.64
N LEU A 156 11.90 -15.45 9.05
CA LEU A 156 10.49 -15.60 8.71
C LEU A 156 10.29 -16.66 7.63
N ILE A 157 11.11 -16.68 6.60
CA ILE A 157 11.07 -17.69 5.53
C ILE A 157 11.36 -19.10 6.12
N ASP A 158 12.33 -19.24 6.98
CA ASP A 158 12.67 -20.54 7.60
C ASP A 158 11.55 -21.00 8.55
N ARG A 159 10.94 -20.09 9.30
CA ARG A 159 9.76 -20.39 10.14
C ARG A 159 8.56 -20.82 9.27
N THR A 160 8.36 -20.15 8.15
CA THR A 160 7.29 -20.51 7.19
C THR A 160 7.50 -21.90 6.60
N LYS A 161 8.73 -22.24 6.20
CA LYS A 161 9.04 -23.58 5.69
C LYS A 161 8.75 -24.65 6.73
N SER A 162 9.15 -24.43 7.98
CA SER A 162 8.87 -25.34 9.10
C SER A 162 7.36 -25.52 9.33
N PHE A 163 6.61 -24.42 9.31
CA PHE A 163 5.15 -24.44 9.43
C PHE A 163 4.49 -25.21 8.30
N LEU A 164 4.89 -24.98 7.05
CA LEU A 164 4.33 -25.69 5.90
C LEU A 164 4.67 -27.17 5.91
N ALA A 165 5.87 -27.54 6.36
CA ALA A 165 6.30 -28.92 6.48
C ALA A 165 5.46 -29.68 7.53
N SER A 166 5.13 -29.06 8.67
CA SER A 166 4.26 -29.67 9.69
C SER A 166 2.80 -29.79 9.23
N ARG A 167 2.34 -28.84 8.41
CA ARG A 167 0.94 -28.78 7.95
C ARG A 167 0.65 -29.69 6.76
N GLY A 168 1.65 -30.02 5.95
CA GLY A 168 1.53 -30.88 4.76
C GLY A 168 0.73 -30.30 3.59
N ARG A 169 0.33 -29.01 3.67
CA ARG A 169 -0.41 -28.29 2.63
C ARG A 169 -0.15 -26.80 2.66
N GLY A 170 -0.06 -26.19 1.48
CA GLY A 170 0.28 -24.77 1.30
C GLY A 170 1.58 -24.61 0.53
N ALA A 171 1.92 -23.39 0.21
CA ALA A 171 3.11 -23.06 -0.55
C ALA A 171 3.73 -21.74 -0.10
N LEU A 172 5.02 -21.59 -0.38
CA LEU A 172 5.79 -20.38 -0.17
C LEU A 172 6.36 -19.90 -1.50
N TYR A 173 6.03 -18.69 -1.87
CA TYR A 173 6.54 -18.03 -3.06
C TYR A 173 7.38 -16.82 -2.67
N THR A 174 8.50 -16.69 -3.35
CA THR A 174 9.36 -15.50 -3.28
C THR A 174 9.33 -14.82 -4.64
N ASN A 175 9.10 -13.51 -4.68
CA ASN A 175 9.08 -12.70 -5.91
C ASN A 175 8.12 -13.19 -6.99
N LEU A 176 6.85 -13.36 -6.66
CA LEU A 176 5.86 -13.51 -7.71
C LEU A 176 5.85 -12.27 -8.63
N ASP A 177 5.75 -12.49 -9.93
CA ASP A 177 5.48 -11.38 -10.83
C ASP A 177 4.09 -10.77 -10.56
N ALA A 178 3.91 -9.50 -10.89
CA ALA A 178 2.71 -8.76 -10.55
C ALA A 178 1.43 -9.38 -11.13
N ILE A 179 1.48 -9.91 -12.37
CA ILE A 179 0.30 -10.51 -13.02
C ILE A 179 -0.11 -11.77 -12.27
N THR A 180 0.84 -12.65 -11.97
CA THR A 180 0.58 -13.87 -11.20
C THR A 180 0.05 -13.54 -9.80
N TYR A 181 0.64 -12.56 -9.11
CA TYR A 181 0.19 -12.13 -7.78
C TYR A 181 -1.24 -11.56 -7.81
N TRP A 182 -1.56 -10.65 -8.74
CA TRP A 182 -2.91 -10.09 -8.85
C TRP A 182 -3.94 -11.13 -9.29
N SER A 183 -3.54 -12.06 -10.16
CA SER A 183 -4.42 -13.17 -10.55
C SER A 183 -4.73 -14.06 -9.36
N LEU A 184 -3.75 -14.29 -8.49
CA LEU A 184 -3.92 -15.03 -7.24
C LEU A 184 -4.85 -14.29 -6.26
N LEU A 185 -4.76 -12.95 -6.15
CA LEU A 185 -5.67 -12.15 -5.30
C LEU A 185 -7.16 -12.35 -5.65
N ARG A 186 -7.48 -12.71 -6.89
CA ARG A 186 -8.85 -13.01 -7.32
C ARG A 186 -9.35 -14.39 -6.88
N GLN A 187 -8.45 -15.28 -6.50
CA GLN A 187 -8.75 -16.69 -6.23
C GLN A 187 -8.67 -17.04 -4.74
N VAL A 188 -8.17 -16.13 -3.92
CA VAL A 188 -7.97 -16.39 -2.49
C VAL A 188 -9.18 -15.98 -1.66
N GLU A 189 -9.30 -16.59 -0.48
CA GLU A 189 -10.37 -16.31 0.48
C GLU A 189 -10.21 -14.92 1.11
N MET A 190 -9.01 -14.58 1.52
CA MET A 190 -8.62 -13.31 2.12
C MET A 190 -7.11 -13.12 2.04
N LEU A 191 -6.65 -11.89 2.22
CA LEU A 191 -5.25 -11.58 2.48
C LEU A 191 -5.05 -11.32 3.97
N VAL A 192 -4.01 -11.91 4.56
CA VAL A 192 -3.63 -11.71 5.97
C VAL A 192 -2.18 -11.24 6.04
N GLY A 193 -1.92 -10.15 6.74
CA GLY A 193 -0.55 -9.65 6.90
C GLY A 193 -0.49 -8.14 7.06
N ASN A 194 0.65 -7.57 6.71
CA ASN A 194 0.91 -6.13 6.82
C ASN A 194 1.51 -5.52 5.54
N SER A 195 1.29 -6.19 4.40
CA SER A 195 1.71 -5.68 3.09
C SER A 195 0.87 -4.48 2.66
N SER A 196 1.50 -3.50 1.97
CA SER A 196 0.78 -2.39 1.35
C SER A 196 -0.22 -2.84 0.27
N SER A 197 0.01 -3.99 -0.35
CA SER A 197 -0.93 -4.63 -1.28
C SER A 197 -2.30 -4.88 -0.63
N GLY A 198 -2.32 -5.25 0.67
CA GLY A 198 -3.55 -5.42 1.45
C GLY A 198 -4.36 -4.12 1.65
N ILE A 199 -3.73 -2.97 1.45
CA ILE A 199 -4.40 -1.67 1.55
C ILE A 199 -4.79 -1.13 0.16
N MET A 200 -3.85 -1.22 -0.80
CA MET A 200 -3.99 -0.54 -2.09
C MET A 200 -4.66 -1.40 -3.16
N GLU A 201 -4.32 -2.68 -3.24
CA GLU A 201 -4.70 -3.55 -4.36
C GLU A 201 -5.92 -4.40 -4.06
N THR A 202 -6.02 -4.97 -2.84
CA THR A 202 -7.12 -5.88 -2.46
C THR A 202 -8.49 -5.22 -2.54
N ALA A 203 -8.57 -3.89 -2.37
CA ALA A 203 -9.80 -3.13 -2.54
C ALA A 203 -10.38 -3.23 -3.96
N SER A 204 -9.53 -3.32 -4.99
CA SER A 204 -9.95 -3.50 -6.38
C SER A 204 -10.58 -4.87 -6.67
N PHE A 205 -10.38 -5.83 -5.78
CA PHE A 205 -10.95 -7.19 -5.86
C PHE A 205 -12.09 -7.42 -4.86
N ALA A 206 -12.49 -6.42 -4.09
CA ALA A 206 -13.38 -6.58 -2.94
C ALA A 206 -12.92 -7.75 -2.01
N LEU A 207 -11.60 -7.95 -1.91
CA LEU A 207 -11.00 -9.05 -1.17
C LEU A 207 -10.87 -8.67 0.31
N PRO A 208 -11.48 -9.42 1.25
CA PRO A 208 -11.26 -9.24 2.68
C PRO A 208 -9.77 -9.24 3.01
N THR A 209 -9.35 -8.29 3.83
CA THR A 209 -7.95 -8.14 4.24
C THR A 209 -7.86 -7.98 5.74
N VAL A 210 -7.07 -8.83 6.40
CA VAL A 210 -6.72 -8.70 7.82
C VAL A 210 -5.36 -8.04 7.90
N ASN A 211 -5.35 -6.74 8.25
CA ASN A 211 -4.13 -5.96 8.41
C ASN A 211 -3.61 -6.09 9.83
N ILE A 212 -2.39 -6.61 9.99
CA ILE A 212 -1.80 -6.93 11.30
C ILE A 212 -0.81 -5.85 11.72
N GLY A 213 -1.00 -5.34 12.94
CA GLY A 213 -0.09 -4.39 13.56
C GLY A 213 -0.11 -3.00 12.93
N MET A 214 0.98 -2.25 13.14
CA MET A 214 1.03 -0.80 12.89
C MET A 214 1.62 -0.40 11.53
N ARG A 215 2.23 -1.32 10.78
CA ARG A 215 3.02 -0.98 9.57
C ARG A 215 2.24 -0.16 8.54
N GLN A 216 0.92 -0.36 8.44
CA GLN A 216 0.06 0.38 7.53
C GLN A 216 -0.78 1.47 8.22
N GLN A 217 -0.44 1.84 9.45
CA GLN A 217 -1.13 2.88 10.19
C GLN A 217 -1.04 4.23 9.45
N GLY A 218 -2.08 5.04 9.54
CA GLY A 218 -2.16 6.34 8.89
C GLY A 218 -2.52 6.31 7.40
N ARG A 219 -2.49 5.15 6.73
CA ARG A 219 -2.94 5.02 5.33
C ARG A 219 -4.45 5.00 5.23
N GLU A 220 -4.99 5.60 4.18
CA GLU A 220 -6.42 5.50 3.85
C GLU A 220 -6.80 4.05 3.54
N ARG A 221 -7.92 3.58 4.08
CA ARG A 221 -8.36 2.18 3.95
C ARG A 221 -9.74 2.11 3.34
N ALA A 222 -9.93 1.14 2.47
CA ALA A 222 -11.27 0.75 2.04
C ALA A 222 -11.91 -0.16 3.10
N ARG A 223 -13.22 -0.36 3.01
CA ARG A 223 -13.98 -1.14 4.01
C ARG A 223 -13.68 -2.64 4.04
N ASN A 224 -12.90 -3.16 3.08
CA ASN A 224 -12.44 -4.56 3.08
C ASN A 224 -11.32 -4.84 4.07
N VAL A 225 -10.74 -3.80 4.69
CA VAL A 225 -9.60 -3.92 5.59
C VAL A 225 -10.09 -3.98 7.03
N LEU A 226 -9.75 -5.07 7.72
CA LEU A 226 -9.97 -5.29 9.14
C LEU A 226 -8.62 -5.19 9.85
N ASP A 227 -8.46 -4.22 10.73
CA ASP A 227 -7.26 -4.09 11.55
C ASP A 227 -7.27 -5.10 12.69
N ALA A 228 -6.16 -5.79 12.87
CA ALA A 228 -5.91 -6.71 13.97
C ALA A 228 -4.64 -6.31 14.74
N GLY A 229 -4.66 -6.53 16.04
CA GLY A 229 -3.45 -6.47 16.85
C GLY A 229 -2.48 -7.61 16.50
N THR A 230 -1.31 -7.59 17.12
CA THR A 230 -0.25 -8.58 16.88
C THR A 230 -0.38 -9.86 17.70
N ASN A 231 -1.44 -10.01 18.53
CA ASN A 231 -1.71 -11.22 19.29
C ASN A 231 -2.63 -12.20 18.54
N LYS A 232 -2.54 -13.46 18.88
CA LYS A 232 -3.25 -14.58 18.26
C LYS A 232 -4.77 -14.37 18.23
N GLU A 233 -5.35 -13.98 19.35
CA GLU A 233 -6.80 -13.85 19.54
C GLU A 233 -7.39 -12.77 18.63
N SER A 234 -6.69 -11.63 18.53
CA SER A 234 -7.09 -10.53 17.65
C SER A 234 -7.04 -10.92 16.17
N ILE A 235 -6.00 -11.68 15.78
CA ILE A 235 -5.83 -12.18 14.41
C ILE A 235 -6.96 -13.13 14.06
N LEU A 236 -7.22 -14.13 14.91
CA LEU A 236 -8.29 -15.11 14.69
C LEU A 236 -9.67 -14.46 14.60
N LYS A 237 -9.97 -13.51 15.50
CA LYS A 237 -11.24 -12.77 15.47
C LYS A 237 -11.41 -11.99 14.18
N ALA A 238 -10.38 -11.32 13.70
CA ALA A 238 -10.43 -10.57 12.44
C ALA A 238 -10.62 -11.51 11.23
N MET A 239 -9.95 -12.66 11.23
CA MET A 239 -10.14 -13.69 10.19
C MET A 239 -11.54 -14.29 10.20
N GLU A 240 -12.14 -14.48 11.37
CA GLU A 240 -13.54 -14.93 11.50
C GLU A 240 -14.51 -13.90 10.89
N VAL A 241 -14.35 -12.62 11.21
CA VAL A 241 -15.14 -11.53 10.61
C VAL A 241 -14.95 -11.49 9.09
N ALA A 242 -13.70 -11.63 8.60
CA ALA A 242 -13.39 -11.64 7.17
C ALA A 242 -14.09 -12.79 6.40
N ARG A 243 -14.40 -13.90 7.08
CA ARG A 243 -15.13 -15.05 6.54
C ARG A 243 -16.63 -14.89 6.54
N ALA A 244 -17.16 -14.05 7.42
CA ALA A 244 -18.60 -13.90 7.58
C ALA A 244 -19.26 -13.44 6.26
N ALA A 245 -20.38 -14.06 5.91
CA ALA A 245 -21.10 -13.77 4.68
C ALA A 245 -21.53 -12.29 4.63
N GLU A 246 -22.04 -11.76 5.74
CA GLU A 246 -22.48 -10.38 5.87
C GLU A 246 -21.35 -9.40 5.59
N PHE A 247 -20.12 -9.69 6.06
CA PHE A 247 -18.97 -8.84 5.77
C PHE A 247 -18.63 -8.88 4.29
N ARG A 248 -18.57 -10.06 3.68
CA ARG A 248 -18.26 -10.23 2.24
C ARG A 248 -19.31 -9.56 1.35
N GLU A 249 -20.58 -9.71 1.66
CA GLU A 249 -21.68 -9.05 0.94
C GLU A 249 -21.59 -7.53 1.06
N SER A 250 -21.19 -7.01 2.22
CA SER A 250 -20.99 -5.58 2.43
C SER A 250 -19.93 -4.96 1.51
N LEU A 251 -19.02 -5.77 0.97
CA LEU A 251 -17.94 -5.29 0.09
C LEU A 251 -18.39 -5.08 -1.36
N TRP A 252 -19.57 -5.53 -1.72
CA TRP A 252 -20.05 -5.37 -3.08
C TRP A 252 -20.19 -3.88 -3.45
N GLY A 253 -19.73 -3.54 -4.66
CA GLY A 253 -19.76 -2.16 -5.17
C GLY A 253 -18.83 -1.20 -4.42
N MET A 254 -17.87 -1.75 -3.66
CA MET A 254 -16.86 -0.95 -2.99
C MET A 254 -15.95 -0.26 -4.00
N LEU A 255 -15.67 1.02 -3.76
CA LEU A 255 -14.69 1.79 -4.53
C LEU A 255 -13.33 1.71 -3.86
N ASN A 256 -12.29 1.60 -4.66
CA ASN A 256 -10.92 1.68 -4.18
C ASN A 256 -10.53 3.15 -3.96
N PRO A 257 -10.17 3.60 -2.74
CA PRO A 257 -9.77 4.98 -2.49
C PRO A 257 -8.51 5.38 -3.26
N TYR A 258 -7.69 4.41 -3.66
CA TYR A 258 -6.48 4.60 -4.45
C TYR A 258 -6.75 4.74 -5.96
N GLY A 259 -8.01 4.64 -6.40
CA GLY A 259 -8.43 4.87 -7.78
C GLY A 259 -8.73 3.59 -8.55
N GLU A 260 -9.02 3.76 -9.84
CA GLU A 260 -9.49 2.70 -10.74
C GLU A 260 -8.47 2.37 -11.85
N GLY A 261 -7.19 2.75 -11.67
CA GLY A 261 -6.13 2.45 -12.62
C GLY A 261 -6.02 3.44 -13.80
N TYR A 262 -6.29 4.71 -13.57
CA TYR A 262 -6.11 5.80 -14.52
C TYR A 262 -5.07 6.83 -14.08
N ALA A 263 -4.19 6.46 -13.16
CA ALA A 263 -3.24 7.40 -12.57
C ALA A 263 -2.29 7.98 -13.63
N SER A 264 -1.73 7.14 -14.50
CA SER A 264 -0.79 7.61 -15.54
C SER A 264 -1.44 8.57 -16.52
N GLU A 265 -2.69 8.30 -16.95
CA GLU A 265 -3.44 9.19 -17.82
C GLU A 265 -3.68 10.56 -17.16
N ASN A 266 -4.11 10.56 -15.89
CA ASN A 266 -4.32 11.78 -15.12
C ASN A 266 -3.02 12.57 -14.92
N ILE A 267 -1.92 11.89 -14.61
CA ILE A 267 -0.59 12.51 -14.46
C ILE A 267 -0.15 13.15 -15.79
N VAL A 268 -0.25 12.42 -16.90
CA VAL A 268 0.14 12.92 -18.23
C VAL A 268 -0.73 14.13 -18.61
N GLN A 269 -2.04 14.09 -18.34
CA GLN A 269 -2.92 15.20 -18.61
C GLN A 269 -2.47 16.47 -17.87
N VAL A 270 -2.11 16.39 -16.62
CA VAL A 270 -1.59 17.54 -15.85
C VAL A 270 -0.25 17.99 -16.42
N LEU A 271 0.69 17.08 -16.63
CA LEU A 271 2.04 17.40 -17.12
C LEU A 271 2.04 18.08 -18.51
N THR A 272 1.06 17.75 -19.36
CA THR A 272 0.93 18.35 -20.69
C THR A 272 0.21 19.68 -20.69
N THR A 273 -0.48 20.03 -19.61
CA THR A 273 -1.27 21.27 -19.52
C THR A 273 -0.66 22.30 -18.57
N VAL A 274 0.15 21.88 -17.60
CA VAL A 274 0.79 22.80 -16.67
C VAL A 274 1.83 23.69 -17.38
N PRO A 275 1.77 25.03 -17.25
CA PRO A 275 2.74 25.90 -17.87
C PRO A 275 4.12 25.76 -17.19
N LEU A 276 5.14 25.35 -17.93
CA LEU A 276 6.52 25.25 -17.44
C LEU A 276 7.20 26.64 -17.48
N THR A 277 6.62 27.60 -16.77
CA THR A 277 7.14 28.97 -16.66
C THR A 277 8.01 29.14 -15.42
N ARG A 278 8.72 30.26 -15.34
CA ARG A 278 9.48 30.60 -14.12
C ARG A 278 8.60 30.73 -12.88
N ASP A 279 7.34 31.09 -13.04
CA ASP A 279 6.38 31.24 -11.94
C ASP A 279 6.06 29.88 -11.28
N LEU A 280 6.18 28.77 -12.04
CA LEU A 280 6.05 27.44 -11.47
C LEU A 280 7.09 27.16 -10.36
N LEU A 281 8.30 27.74 -10.49
CA LEU A 281 9.37 27.58 -9.50
C LEU A 281 9.12 28.38 -8.22
N ILE A 282 8.21 29.37 -8.28
CA ILE A 282 7.91 30.23 -7.13
C ILE A 282 6.75 29.61 -6.35
N LYS A 283 7.07 28.91 -5.30
CA LYS A 283 6.07 28.35 -4.38
C LYS A 283 5.64 29.41 -3.36
N ARG A 284 4.34 29.61 -3.24
CA ARG A 284 3.77 30.45 -2.19
C ARG A 284 3.28 29.53 -1.06
N HIS A 285 3.42 29.99 0.17
CA HIS A 285 2.80 29.26 1.28
C HIS A 285 1.29 29.42 1.20
N GLY A 286 0.59 28.28 1.28
CA GLY A 286 -0.86 28.28 1.47
C GLY A 286 -1.26 29.06 2.75
N PRO A 287 -2.50 29.49 2.88
CA PRO A 287 -2.94 30.20 4.07
C PRO A 287 -2.70 29.29 5.30
N LEU A 288 -2.02 29.85 6.31
CA LEU A 288 -1.92 29.18 7.61
C LEU A 288 -3.36 29.05 8.13
N MET A 289 -3.81 27.83 8.40
CA MET A 289 -5.11 27.62 9.05
C MET A 289 -5.10 28.38 10.36
N ASN A 290 -6.11 29.22 10.54
CA ASN A 290 -6.23 30.00 11.77
C ASN A 290 -6.45 29.03 12.94
N PRO A 291 -5.69 29.10 14.06
CA PRO A 291 -5.85 28.19 15.19
C PRO A 291 -7.28 28.10 15.74
N VAL A 292 -8.11 29.13 15.50
CA VAL A 292 -9.53 29.17 15.88
C VAL A 292 -10.38 28.25 15.02
N GLU A 293 -10.06 28.08 13.73
CA GLU A 293 -10.79 27.17 12.82
C GLU A 293 -10.46 25.71 13.12
N VAL A 294 -9.22 25.40 13.45
CA VAL A 294 -8.82 24.05 13.88
C VAL A 294 -9.51 23.63 15.18
N ALA A 295 -9.66 24.54 16.14
CA ALA A 295 -10.34 24.27 17.40
C ALA A 295 -11.86 24.06 17.24
N SER A 296 -12.49 24.61 16.20
CA SER A 296 -13.90 24.40 15.91
C SER A 296 -14.17 23.05 15.20
N MET A 297 -13.26 22.57 14.37
CA MET A 297 -13.37 21.25 13.70
C MET A 297 -13.21 20.10 14.71
N ASN A 298 -12.32 20.22 15.68
CA ASN A 298 -12.11 19.22 16.74
C ASN A 298 -13.22 19.16 17.81
N ARG A 299 -14.19 20.09 17.78
CA ARG A 299 -15.37 20.07 18.66
C ARG A 299 -16.63 19.53 17.98
N ALA A 300 -16.55 19.24 16.69
CA ALA A 300 -17.66 18.73 15.87
C ALA A 300 -17.49 17.24 15.47
N SER A 301 -16.42 16.60 15.94
CA SER A 301 -16.16 15.16 15.89
C SER A 301 -16.28 14.59 17.31
#